data_6cfd06153c15b90ee0e0d698b66df7d5
#
_entry.id   6cfd06153c15b90ee0e0d698b66df7d5
#
_cell.length_a   1.000
_cell.length_b   1.000
_cell.length_c   1.000
_cell.angle_alpha   90.00
_cell.angle_beta   90.00
_cell.angle_gamma   90.00
#
_symmetry.space_group_name_H-M   'P 1'
#
loop_
_entity.id
_entity.type
_entity.pdbx_description
1 polymer ?
#
loop_
_entity_poly.entity_id
_entity_poly.type
_entity_poly.pdbx_seq_one_letter_code
_entity_poly.pdbx_strand_id
1 'polypeptide(L)' 'MEVLSEQELASLLHISKWTVRKWRLEGGLPHIQVARRIFYRMETVKAWMTDMERSSAVIQPHNQSNFVPVA' A
#
# COMPACT_ATOMS: atom_id res chain seq x y z
N MET A 1 9.33 17.23 -5.67
CA MET A 1 8.38 16.11 -5.65
C MET A 1 9.14 14.80 -5.74
N GLU A 2 8.79 13.87 -4.90
CA GLU A 2 9.51 12.60 -4.87
C GLU A 2 8.64 11.47 -5.38
N VAL A 3 9.24 10.67 -6.22
CA VAL A 3 8.60 9.44 -6.67
C VAL A 3 9.47 8.27 -6.27
N LEU A 4 8.84 7.15 -6.05
CA LEU A 4 9.49 5.93 -5.58
C LEU A 4 9.28 4.83 -6.59
N SER A 5 10.30 4.01 -6.77
CA SER A 5 10.12 2.78 -7.54
C SER A 5 9.36 1.76 -6.67
N GLU A 6 8.93 0.69 -7.30
CA GLU A 6 8.24 -0.37 -6.59
C GLU A 6 9.11 -0.96 -5.49
N GLN A 7 10.38 -1.13 -5.78
CA GLN A 7 11.31 -1.69 -4.80
C GLN A 7 11.58 -0.71 -3.66
N GLU A 8 11.68 0.58 -3.98
CA GLU A 8 11.89 1.59 -2.94
C GLU A 8 10.70 1.66 -2.00
N LEU A 9 9.50 1.62 -2.56
CA LEU A 9 8.31 1.64 -1.73
C LEU A 9 8.24 0.40 -0.84
N ALA A 10 8.56 -0.75 -1.41
CA ALA A 10 8.57 -1.99 -0.65
C ALA A 10 9.54 -1.89 0.53
N SER A 11 10.73 -1.33 0.29
CA SER A 11 11.72 -1.17 1.35
C SER A 11 11.21 -0.26 2.45
N LEU A 12 10.58 0.84 2.08
CA LEU A 12 10.05 1.76 3.07
C LEU A 12 8.97 1.13 3.93
N LEU A 13 8.15 0.28 3.33
CA LEU A 13 7.05 -0.37 4.04
C LEU A 13 7.47 -1.70 4.67
N HIS A 14 8.71 -2.09 4.48
CA HIS A 14 9.24 -3.35 5.02
C HIS A 14 8.46 -4.57 4.54
N ILE A 15 8.10 -4.56 3.26
CA ILE A 15 7.40 -5.67 2.63
C ILE A 15 8.12 -6.03 1.33
N SER A 16 7.73 -7.11 0.71
CA SER A 16 8.34 -7.50 -0.55
C SER A 16 7.77 -6.67 -1.70
N LYS A 17 8.56 -6.52 -2.75
CA LYS A 17 8.08 -5.82 -3.93
C LYS A 17 6.91 -6.54 -4.59
N TRP A 18 6.83 -7.85 -4.39
CA TRP A 18 5.72 -8.64 -4.91
C TRP A 18 4.41 -8.26 -4.23
N THR A 19 4.48 -7.93 -2.94
CA THR A 19 3.32 -7.48 -2.20
C THR A 19 2.85 -6.13 -2.74
N VAL A 20 3.79 -5.21 -2.99
CA VAL A 20 3.45 -3.91 -3.56
C VAL A 20 2.78 -4.10 -4.91
N ARG A 21 3.35 -4.97 -5.73
CA ARG A 21 2.81 -5.25 -7.04
C ARG A 21 1.40 -5.82 -6.96
N LYS A 22 1.18 -6.72 -6.02
CA LYS A 22 -0.14 -7.31 -5.83
C LYS A 22 -1.16 -6.24 -5.44
N TRP A 23 -0.78 -5.35 -4.55
CA TRP A 23 -1.63 -4.25 -4.15
C TRP A 23 -1.96 -3.35 -5.33
N ARG A 24 -0.99 -3.11 -6.20
CA ARG A 24 -1.21 -2.29 -7.39
C ARG A 24 -2.19 -2.95 -8.34
N LEU A 25 -2.01 -4.24 -8.57
CA LEU A 25 -2.82 -4.96 -9.56
C LEU A 25 -4.21 -5.31 -9.04
N GLU A 26 -4.33 -5.61 -7.76
CA GLU A 26 -5.58 -6.12 -7.21
C GLU A 26 -6.22 -5.21 -6.19
N GLY A 27 -5.46 -4.40 -5.52
CA GLY A 27 -5.96 -3.59 -4.43
C GLY A 27 -6.18 -2.13 -4.74
N GLY A 28 -5.91 -1.72 -5.96
CA GLY A 28 -6.13 -0.32 -6.34
C GLY A 28 -5.10 0.65 -5.82
N LEU A 29 -3.92 0.17 -5.48
CA LEU A 29 -2.85 1.05 -5.01
C LEU A 29 -2.52 2.10 -6.07
N PRO A 30 -2.62 3.39 -5.74
CA PRO A 30 -2.33 4.45 -6.70
C PRO A 30 -0.88 4.41 -7.16
N HIS A 31 -0.70 4.60 -8.43
CA HIS A 31 0.65 4.56 -9.02
C HIS A 31 0.68 5.45 -10.25
N ILE A 32 1.89 5.72 -10.71
CA ILE A 32 2.12 6.49 -11.93
C ILE A 32 2.83 5.58 -12.90
N GLN A 33 2.29 5.44 -14.09
CA GLN A 33 2.94 4.62 -15.11
C GLN A 33 3.43 5.53 -16.23
N VAL A 34 4.73 5.47 -16.49
CA VAL A 34 5.36 6.22 -17.57
C VAL A 34 6.12 5.20 -18.41
N ALA A 35 5.66 5.00 -19.65
CA ALA A 35 6.21 3.98 -20.51
C ALA A 35 6.13 2.63 -19.81
N ARG A 36 7.26 2.02 -19.52
CA ARG A 36 7.28 0.71 -18.88
C ARG A 36 7.63 0.79 -17.41
N ARG A 37 7.69 2.00 -16.85
CA ARG A 37 8.10 2.21 -15.48
C ARG A 37 6.92 2.55 -14.60
N ILE A 38 6.94 1.99 -13.42
CA ILE A 38 5.92 2.25 -12.40
C ILE A 38 6.56 3.02 -11.27
N PHE A 39 5.90 4.10 -10.89
CA PHE A 39 6.36 4.93 -9.78
C PHE A 39 5.22 5.15 -8.81
N TYR A 40 5.58 5.50 -7.59
CA TYR A 40 4.62 5.77 -6.53
C TYR A 40 4.96 7.09 -5.87
N ARG A 41 3.94 7.76 -5.37
CA ARG A 41 4.11 8.97 -4.58
C ARG A 41 3.67 8.65 -3.17
N MET A 42 4.55 8.97 -2.20
CA MET A 42 4.28 8.61 -0.82
C MET A 42 3.01 9.25 -0.30
N GLU A 43 2.74 10.49 -0.70
CA GLU A 43 1.51 11.17 -0.29
C GLU A 43 0.27 10.39 -0.70
N THR A 44 0.27 9.91 -1.93
CA THR A 44 -0.88 9.20 -2.48
C THR A 44 -1.00 7.82 -1.84
N VAL A 45 0.14 7.18 -1.62
CA VAL A 45 0.15 5.87 -0.97
C VAL A 45 -0.39 5.97 0.45
N LYS A 46 0.01 7.01 1.17
CA LYS A 46 -0.47 7.22 2.53
C LYS A 46 -1.98 7.43 2.56
N ALA A 47 -2.50 8.20 1.62
CA ALA A 47 -3.94 8.41 1.54
C ALA A 47 -4.67 7.10 1.27
N TRP A 48 -4.12 6.29 0.38
CA TRP A 48 -4.71 4.99 0.08
C TRP A 48 -4.69 4.08 1.31
N MET A 49 -3.60 4.11 2.06
CA MET A 49 -3.49 3.31 3.27
C MET A 49 -4.50 3.75 4.32
N THR A 50 -4.74 5.04 4.43
CA THR A 50 -5.74 5.56 5.35
C THR A 50 -7.13 5.05 4.97
N ASP A 51 -7.43 5.03 3.69
CA ASP A 51 -8.71 4.50 3.22
C ASP A 51 -8.84 3.02 3.52
N MET A 52 -7.77 2.27 3.32
CA MET A 52 -7.77 0.84 3.63
C MET A 52 -7.97 0.61 5.11
N GLU A 53 -7.34 1.43 5.92
CA GLU A 53 -7.46 1.32 7.37
C GLU A 53 -8.89 1.55 7.82
N ARG A 54 -9.54 2.55 7.25
CA ARG A 54 -10.94 2.83 7.58
C ARG A 54 -11.83 1.68 7.20
N SER A 55 -11.63 1.14 6.00
CA SER A 55 -12.42 0.01 5.54
C SER A 55 -12.23 -1.20 6.44
N SER A 56 -11.00 -1.45 6.84
CA SER A 56 -10.71 -2.57 7.74
C SER A 56 -11.37 -2.38 9.08
N ALA A 57 -11.31 -1.15 9.60
CA ALA A 57 -11.92 -0.87 10.91
C ALA A 57 -13.42 -1.07 10.88
N VAL A 58 -14.05 -0.77 9.75
CA VAL A 58 -15.49 -0.93 9.60
C VAL A 58 -15.84 -2.41 9.42
N ILE A 59 -15.07 -3.11 8.61
CA ILE A 59 -15.38 -4.49 8.26
C ILE A 59 -14.99 -5.47 9.34
N GLN A 60 -13.89 -5.18 10.05
CA GLN A 60 -13.34 -6.09 11.04
C GLN A 60 -13.62 -5.57 12.44
N PRO A 61 -14.61 -6.07 13.05
CA PRO A 61 -14.95 -5.61 14.40
C PRO A 61 -13.98 -6.06 15.48
N HIS A 62 -13.05 -6.86 15.15
CA HIS A 62 -12.13 -7.28 16.16
C HIS A 62 -10.71 -6.93 15.87
N ASN A 63 -10.31 -7.74 15.31
CA ASN A 63 -9.34 -8.02 15.32
C ASN A 63 -8.46 -8.16 15.40
N GLN A 64 -8.29 -8.12 15.22
CA GLN A 64 -7.70 -8.36 15.29
C GLN A 64 -6.97 -8.53 15.33
N SER A 65 -6.97 -8.47 15.42
CA SER A 65 -6.44 -8.76 15.61
C SER A 65 -5.65 -8.93 15.38
N ASN A 66 -5.52 -8.82 15.23
CA ASN A 66 -4.99 -9.05 15.15
C ASN A 66 -4.23 -8.99 14.75
N PHE A 67 -4.01 -8.66 14.50
CA PHE A 67 -3.68 -8.54 14.32
C PHE A 67 -3.26 -8.30 14.41
N VAL A 68 -3.17 -8.04 14.47
CA VAL A 68 -3.11 -7.76 14.72
C VAL A 68 -2.71 -7.58 14.98
N PRO A 69 -2.48 -7.39 15.04
CA PRO A 69 -2.40 -7.18 15.43
C PRO A 69 -2.20 -7.14 15.66
N VAL A 70 -2.01 -6.96 15.46
CA VAL A 70 -2.23 -7.02 15.86
C VAL A 70 -2.19 -7.15 16.03
N ALA A 71 -1.90 -7.03 15.84
CA ALA A 71 -2.24 -7.31 16.13
C ALA A 71 -2.29 -7.40 16.22
#